data_f9de57339042ca9b04331dfea3d2be5c
#
_entry.id   f9de57339042ca9b04331dfea3d2be5c
#
_cell.length_a   1.000
_cell.length_b   1.000
_cell.length_c   1.000
_cell.angle_alpha   90.00
_cell.angle_beta   90.00
_cell.angle_gamma   90.00
#
_symmetry.space_group_name_H-M   'P 1'
#
loop_
_entity.id
_entity.type
_entity.pdbx_description
1 polymer ?
#
loop_
_entity_poly.entity_id
_entity_poly.type
_entity_poly.pdbx_seq_one_letter_code
_entity_poly.pdbx_strand_id
1 'polypeptide(L)'
;MAYRNFIIIIGLFIGLNAQGQKREVTVQDVWRGTFYARSTSGLRSMNDGIHFTVLNGREGSIDKYSYATGEKVATIVSAEEIKEKTGTEISFDSYQFNATEDKLLLGTETESIYRHSSRSFYYIYDLKDASLNRINAEGKQQLADLSPKANKVAYVYENRMHIQDLDDPSKNQSFGLGKEDELIAGAVDWVYEEEFSFHKGFYWSPEGDYIAYYQFDESEVPTFSMDVFGEGLYPAQDVFKYPKAGEVNSKVSIHIYDVNKQKDYKVEIPETVEYFPRIKWTTENDELVISSLNRHQDHLILWEVEVEKGGLEVEKMYEEKAPSYLDINDNLRFLEDESFIWTSEKDGFNHLYHFNEEGELINQITKGNWEVTKFYGYDKKSGYLYYQAAEDSPLRRDIYRVKLDGKGKQKLNKQSGWNDAFFSSGFQFYINRYSSSSTPTYETLHRSDGKELRVINDNAATVDRMAKYNLSDKEFMQIPNADGTPLNAWMIKPQDFDKSKAYPVLMFVYGGPGSQTVEDRYDAFNSFW
;
A
#
# COMPACT_ATOMS: atom_id res chain seq x y z
N MET A 1 32.83 -88.31 0.32
CA MET A 1 31.57 -87.60 0.76
C MET A 1 31.99 -86.40 1.54
N ALA A 2 31.86 -85.21 0.93
CA ALA A 2 32.24 -83.95 1.53
C ALA A 2 30.98 -83.16 1.84
N TYR A 3 30.72 -82.83 3.08
CA TYR A 3 29.66 -81.99 3.54
C TYR A 3 30.18 -80.54 3.50
N ARG A 4 29.57 -79.70 2.66
CA ARG A 4 29.77 -78.21 2.60
C ARG A 4 28.76 -77.56 3.53
N ASN A 5 29.22 -76.99 4.63
CA ASN A 5 28.41 -76.15 5.50
C ASN A 5 28.22 -74.79 4.86
N PHE A 6 26.97 -74.40 4.60
CA PHE A 6 26.57 -73.05 4.22
C PHE A 6 26.27 -72.29 5.50
N ILE A 7 27.08 -71.25 5.78
CA ILE A 7 26.78 -70.25 6.82
C ILE A 7 25.98 -69.15 6.19
N ILE A 8 24.71 -68.97 6.58
CA ILE A 8 23.86 -67.85 6.21
C ILE A 8 24.12 -66.74 7.23
N ILE A 9 24.80 -65.69 6.82
CA ILE A 9 24.93 -64.43 7.59
C ILE A 9 23.68 -63.62 7.33
N ILE A 10 22.76 -63.56 8.30
CA ILE A 10 21.63 -62.61 8.31
C ILE A 10 22.17 -61.25 8.79
N GLY A 11 22.43 -60.36 7.85
CA GLY A 11 22.76 -58.97 8.15
C GLY A 11 21.50 -58.21 8.63
N LEU A 12 21.43 -57.94 9.93
CA LEU A 12 20.44 -57.02 10.50
C LEU A 12 20.81 -55.59 10.06
N PHE A 13 20.13 -55.05 9.05
CA PHE A 13 20.16 -53.62 8.77
C PHE A 13 19.33 -52.92 9.84
N ILE A 14 19.95 -52.45 10.90
CA ILE A 14 19.38 -51.45 11.80
C ILE A 14 19.51 -50.13 11.07
N GLY A 15 18.44 -49.71 10.41
CA GLY A 15 18.32 -48.33 9.89
C GLY A 15 18.30 -47.38 11.08
N LEU A 16 19.44 -46.83 11.45
CA LEU A 16 19.51 -45.66 12.30
C LEU A 16 18.91 -44.50 11.52
N ASN A 17 17.64 -44.20 11.79
CA ASN A 17 17.09 -42.87 11.49
C ASN A 17 17.87 -41.86 12.35
N ALA A 18 19.00 -41.38 11.84
CA ALA A 18 19.67 -40.22 12.39
C ALA A 18 18.77 -39.00 12.06
N GLN A 19 17.71 -38.77 12.83
CA GLN A 19 17.12 -37.46 12.91
C GLN A 19 18.23 -36.52 13.42
N GLY A 20 18.78 -35.71 12.52
CA GLY A 20 19.79 -34.73 12.89
C GLY A 20 19.23 -33.87 14.04
N GLN A 21 20.03 -33.69 15.10
CA GLN A 21 19.66 -32.85 16.23
C GLN A 21 19.27 -31.46 15.71
N LYS A 22 18.04 -31.02 16.01
CA LYS A 22 17.58 -29.69 15.64
C LYS A 22 18.48 -28.64 16.29
N ARG A 23 18.66 -27.52 15.60
CA ARG A 23 19.49 -26.41 16.03
C ARG A 23 18.66 -25.44 16.88
N GLU A 24 19.30 -24.82 17.86
CA GLU A 24 18.74 -23.68 18.57
C GLU A 24 18.80 -22.43 17.69
N VAL A 25 17.81 -21.54 17.82
CA VAL A 25 17.80 -20.24 17.16
C VAL A 25 18.84 -19.33 17.81
N THR A 26 19.66 -18.70 17.00
CA THR A 26 20.64 -17.71 17.46
C THR A 26 20.24 -16.31 17.01
N VAL A 27 20.75 -15.29 17.70
CA VAL A 27 20.58 -13.88 17.30
C VAL A 27 21.04 -13.65 15.86
N GLN A 28 22.15 -14.30 15.45
CA GLN A 28 22.66 -14.24 14.07
C GLN A 28 21.68 -14.83 13.06
N ASP A 29 20.96 -15.90 13.39
CA ASP A 29 19.96 -16.48 12.48
C ASP A 29 18.83 -15.50 12.22
N VAL A 30 18.35 -14.80 13.25
CA VAL A 30 17.30 -13.76 13.12
C VAL A 30 17.80 -12.60 12.28
N TRP A 31 18.94 -12.01 12.63
CA TRP A 31 19.49 -10.83 11.92
C TRP A 31 19.90 -11.11 10.47
N ARG A 32 20.31 -12.33 10.15
CA ARG A 32 20.62 -12.74 8.77
C ARG A 32 19.38 -13.05 7.94
N GLY A 33 18.19 -12.95 8.51
CA GLY A 33 16.94 -13.24 7.81
C GLY A 33 16.76 -14.72 7.47
N THR A 34 17.31 -15.64 8.30
CA THR A 34 17.23 -17.10 8.07
C THR A 34 15.79 -17.55 7.89
N PHE A 35 14.84 -16.92 8.57
CA PHE A 35 13.43 -17.26 8.57
C PHE A 35 12.58 -16.40 7.61
N TYR A 36 13.19 -15.50 6.84
CA TYR A 36 12.43 -14.67 5.90
C TYR A 36 11.81 -15.53 4.79
N ALA A 37 10.52 -15.30 4.60
CA ALA A 37 9.75 -15.85 3.51
C ALA A 37 9.75 -14.87 2.32
N ARG A 38 9.84 -15.40 1.12
CA ARG A 38 9.72 -14.60 -0.09
C ARG A 38 8.25 -14.30 -0.37
N SER A 39 7.99 -13.17 -0.96
CA SER A 39 6.67 -12.79 -1.49
C SER A 39 6.82 -12.06 -2.82
N THR A 40 5.81 -12.18 -3.66
CA THR A 40 5.72 -11.37 -4.89
C THR A 40 5.51 -9.92 -4.48
N SER A 41 6.43 -9.04 -4.85
CA SER A 41 6.36 -7.60 -4.56
C SER A 41 6.32 -6.80 -5.87
N GLY A 42 5.76 -5.57 -5.79
CA GLY A 42 5.73 -4.65 -6.94
C GLY A 42 4.90 -5.16 -8.12
N LEU A 43 3.95 -6.07 -7.87
CA LEU A 43 3.03 -6.57 -8.89
C LEU A 43 2.13 -5.42 -9.37
N ARG A 44 2.07 -5.23 -10.69
CA ARG A 44 1.18 -4.27 -11.35
C ARG A 44 0.32 -5.00 -12.37
N SER A 45 -0.99 -5.01 -12.14
CA SER A 45 -1.90 -5.59 -13.13
C SER A 45 -1.93 -4.72 -14.39
N MET A 46 -1.93 -5.37 -15.54
CA MET A 46 -2.11 -4.69 -16.82
C MET A 46 -3.61 -4.45 -17.09
N ASN A 47 -3.90 -3.48 -17.96
CA ASN A 47 -5.26 -3.09 -18.32
C ASN A 47 -6.09 -4.22 -18.95
N ASP A 48 -5.43 -5.19 -19.56
CA ASP A 48 -6.11 -6.37 -20.14
C ASP A 48 -6.72 -7.30 -19.08
N GLY A 49 -6.36 -7.12 -17.78
CA GLY A 49 -6.85 -7.88 -16.63
C GLY A 49 -6.42 -9.36 -16.61
N ILE A 50 -5.63 -9.81 -17.58
CA ILE A 50 -5.14 -11.20 -17.70
C ILE A 50 -3.63 -11.32 -17.58
N HIS A 51 -2.92 -10.18 -17.52
CA HIS A 51 -1.49 -10.12 -17.31
C HIS A 51 -1.13 -9.16 -16.15
N PHE A 52 0.04 -9.38 -15.60
CA PHE A 52 0.67 -8.46 -14.65
C PHE A 52 2.15 -8.32 -14.93
N THR A 53 2.75 -7.23 -14.48
CA THR A 53 4.17 -6.99 -14.58
C THR A 53 4.84 -6.93 -13.22
N VAL A 54 6.13 -7.25 -13.18
CA VAL A 54 6.99 -7.17 -12.00
C VAL A 54 8.32 -6.59 -12.40
N LEU A 55 8.87 -5.68 -11.59
CA LEU A 55 10.24 -5.23 -11.73
C LEU A 55 11.20 -6.30 -11.22
N ASN A 56 12.02 -6.82 -12.10
CA ASN A 56 13.12 -7.72 -11.76
C ASN A 56 14.41 -6.91 -11.54
N GLY A 57 14.60 -6.45 -10.30
CA GLY A 57 15.76 -5.61 -9.96
C GLY A 57 17.13 -6.29 -10.14
N ARG A 58 17.18 -7.64 -10.19
CA ARG A 58 18.44 -8.37 -10.45
C ARG A 58 18.84 -8.30 -11.93
N GLU A 59 17.86 -8.39 -12.81
CA GLU A 59 18.09 -8.38 -14.27
C GLU A 59 17.90 -6.98 -14.87
N GLY A 60 17.41 -6.02 -14.06
CA GLY A 60 17.10 -4.67 -14.52
C GLY A 60 16.03 -4.70 -15.62
N SER A 61 14.97 -5.51 -15.45
CA SER A 61 13.92 -5.71 -16.45
C SER A 61 12.53 -5.59 -15.86
N ILE A 62 11.57 -5.23 -16.69
CA ILE A 62 10.14 -5.30 -16.40
C ILE A 62 9.60 -6.54 -17.09
N ASP A 63 9.21 -7.53 -16.30
CA ASP A 63 8.77 -8.82 -16.78
C ASP A 63 7.25 -8.95 -16.73
N LYS A 64 6.65 -9.46 -17.80
CA LYS A 64 5.22 -9.70 -17.96
C LYS A 64 4.88 -11.16 -17.67
N TYR A 65 3.84 -11.37 -16.87
CA TYR A 65 3.34 -12.68 -16.45
C TYR A 65 1.85 -12.83 -16.79
N SER A 66 1.42 -14.08 -17.01
CA SER A 66 0.00 -14.39 -17.21
C SER A 66 -0.67 -14.74 -15.87
N TYR A 67 -1.82 -14.15 -15.56
CA TYR A 67 -2.65 -14.58 -14.42
C TYR A 67 -3.19 -16.01 -14.61
N ALA A 68 -3.47 -16.45 -15.84
CA ALA A 68 -4.00 -17.78 -16.06
C ALA A 68 -3.01 -18.91 -15.73
N THR A 69 -1.71 -18.67 -15.99
CA THR A 69 -0.65 -19.69 -15.80
C THR A 69 0.32 -19.34 -14.69
N GLY A 70 0.42 -18.06 -14.26
CA GLY A 70 1.44 -17.55 -13.35
C GLY A 70 2.85 -17.60 -13.91
N GLU A 71 3.01 -17.81 -15.24
CA GLU A 71 4.29 -17.92 -15.90
C GLU A 71 4.70 -16.63 -16.59
N LYS A 72 6.00 -16.37 -16.67
CA LYS A 72 6.55 -15.26 -17.46
C LYS A 72 6.24 -15.51 -18.94
N VAL A 73 5.62 -14.53 -19.59
CA VAL A 73 5.26 -14.58 -21.01
C VAL A 73 6.13 -13.69 -21.88
N ALA A 74 6.71 -12.63 -21.31
CA ALA A 74 7.61 -11.71 -22.01
C ALA A 74 8.45 -10.89 -21.03
N THR A 75 9.51 -10.29 -21.52
CA THR A 75 10.12 -9.08 -20.96
C THR A 75 9.57 -7.89 -21.74
N ILE A 76 9.02 -6.89 -21.04
CA ILE A 76 8.50 -5.66 -21.68
C ILE A 76 9.67 -4.79 -22.14
N VAL A 77 10.66 -4.60 -21.27
CA VAL A 77 11.89 -3.86 -21.53
C VAL A 77 12.95 -4.24 -20.49
N SER A 78 14.22 -4.15 -20.88
CA SER A 78 15.36 -4.26 -19.96
C SER A 78 16.29 -3.05 -20.08
N ALA A 79 17.09 -2.80 -19.03
CA ALA A 79 18.12 -1.77 -19.04
C ALA A 79 19.14 -1.98 -20.16
N GLU A 80 19.47 -3.25 -20.46
CA GLU A 80 20.35 -3.62 -21.58
C GLU A 80 19.73 -3.24 -22.93
N GLU A 81 18.46 -3.55 -23.14
CA GLU A 81 17.73 -3.18 -24.36
C GLU A 81 17.65 -1.66 -24.54
N ILE A 82 17.37 -0.91 -23.46
CA ILE A 82 17.37 0.56 -23.50
C ILE A 82 18.74 1.07 -23.93
N LYS A 83 19.82 0.55 -23.32
CA LYS A 83 21.20 0.92 -23.67
C LYS A 83 21.54 0.63 -25.15
N GLU A 84 21.15 -0.54 -25.64
CA GLU A 84 21.38 -0.92 -27.04
C GLU A 84 20.68 0.00 -28.04
N LYS A 85 19.41 0.36 -27.73
CA LYS A 85 18.58 1.15 -28.64
C LYS A 85 18.85 2.66 -28.56
N THR A 86 19.15 3.17 -27.38
CA THR A 86 19.26 4.62 -27.15
C THR A 86 20.70 5.12 -26.93
N GLY A 87 21.64 4.20 -26.68
CA GLY A 87 22.99 4.53 -26.24
C GLY A 87 23.11 5.02 -24.81
N THR A 88 22.01 5.12 -24.08
CA THR A 88 21.98 5.62 -22.69
C THR A 88 21.94 4.47 -21.70
N GLU A 89 22.90 4.44 -20.78
CA GLU A 89 22.93 3.48 -19.68
C GLU A 89 22.10 4.02 -18.50
N ILE A 90 21.04 3.29 -18.14
CA ILE A 90 20.20 3.60 -16.97
C ILE A 90 19.98 2.35 -16.12
N SER A 91 19.83 2.58 -14.81
CA SER A 91 19.37 1.56 -13.87
C SER A 91 18.13 2.11 -13.18
N PHE A 92 16.97 1.58 -13.52
CA PHE A 92 15.71 2.04 -12.94
C PHE A 92 15.27 1.15 -11.77
N ASP A 93 14.79 1.80 -10.73
CA ASP A 93 14.32 1.19 -9.48
C ASP A 93 12.79 1.28 -9.32
N SER A 94 12.14 2.03 -10.20
CA SER A 94 10.69 2.17 -10.25
C SER A 94 10.19 2.35 -11.68
N TYR A 95 8.91 2.02 -11.91
CA TYR A 95 8.26 2.25 -13.19
C TYR A 95 6.76 2.45 -13.05
N GLN A 96 6.17 3.13 -14.01
CA GLN A 96 4.74 3.30 -14.17
C GLN A 96 4.40 3.29 -15.67
N PHE A 97 3.33 2.58 -16.04
CA PHE A 97 2.77 2.69 -17.39
C PHE A 97 1.86 3.92 -17.50
N ASN A 98 1.79 4.46 -18.70
CA ASN A 98 0.68 5.35 -19.06
C ASN A 98 -0.63 4.54 -19.25
N ALA A 99 -1.76 5.24 -19.43
CA ALA A 99 -3.08 4.62 -19.55
C ALA A 99 -3.22 3.64 -20.73
N THR A 100 -2.45 3.81 -21.82
CA THR A 100 -2.45 2.92 -23.00
C THR A 100 -1.37 1.85 -22.97
N GLU A 101 -0.54 1.82 -21.90
CA GLU A 101 0.56 0.87 -21.70
C GLU A 101 1.59 0.82 -22.85
N ASP A 102 1.76 1.93 -23.54
CA ASP A 102 2.75 2.10 -24.60
C ASP A 102 3.93 3.01 -24.25
N LYS A 103 3.88 3.65 -23.07
CA LYS A 103 4.98 4.42 -22.49
C LYS A 103 5.24 4.01 -21.05
N LEU A 104 6.49 4.14 -20.64
CA LEU A 104 6.96 3.90 -19.27
C LEU A 104 7.56 5.18 -18.71
N LEU A 105 7.11 5.55 -17.51
CA LEU A 105 7.81 6.48 -16.65
C LEU A 105 8.77 5.66 -15.77
N LEU A 106 10.06 5.87 -15.91
CA LEU A 106 11.13 5.15 -15.20
C LEU A 106 11.79 6.06 -14.19
N GLY A 107 11.85 5.67 -12.92
CA GLY A 107 12.60 6.36 -11.88
C GLY A 107 13.99 5.74 -11.68
N THR A 108 14.99 6.61 -11.46
CA THR A 108 16.39 6.19 -11.30
C THR A 108 17.05 6.98 -10.17
N GLU A 109 18.08 6.40 -9.57
CA GLU A 109 18.88 7.06 -8.51
C GLU A 109 18.01 7.63 -7.39
N THR A 110 17.01 6.86 -6.95
CA THR A 110 16.03 7.29 -5.96
C THR A 110 16.69 7.57 -4.61
N GLU A 111 16.39 8.75 -4.04
CA GLU A 111 16.80 9.18 -2.70
C GLU A 111 15.56 9.39 -1.84
N SER A 112 15.53 8.81 -0.64
CA SER A 112 14.47 9.05 0.33
C SER A 112 14.54 10.47 0.89
N ILE A 113 13.37 11.07 1.12
CA ILE A 113 13.21 12.35 1.84
C ILE A 113 12.76 12.04 3.26
N TYR A 114 11.58 11.43 3.40
CA TYR A 114 11.05 10.91 4.66
C TYR A 114 10.75 9.40 4.53
N ARG A 115 9.78 8.89 5.27
CA ARG A 115 9.42 7.47 5.29
C ARG A 115 8.89 6.97 3.94
N HIS A 116 8.11 7.78 3.23
CA HIS A 116 7.42 7.42 1.98
C HIS A 116 7.84 8.29 0.80
N SER A 117 8.18 9.55 1.05
CA SER A 117 8.58 10.49 0.02
C SER A 117 10.01 10.24 -0.46
N SER A 118 10.22 10.47 -1.74
CA SER A 118 11.51 10.32 -2.41
C SER A 118 11.62 11.26 -3.59
N ARG A 119 12.86 11.43 -4.07
CA ARG A 119 13.17 12.14 -5.31
C ARG A 119 14.04 11.28 -6.20
N SER A 120 13.79 11.37 -7.51
CA SER A 120 14.47 10.56 -8.53
C SER A 120 14.74 11.38 -9.78
N PHE A 121 15.66 10.94 -10.62
CA PHE A 121 15.61 11.33 -12.02
C PHE A 121 14.59 10.47 -12.72
N TYR A 122 13.69 11.10 -13.47
CA TYR A 122 12.67 10.38 -14.22
C TYR A 122 12.94 10.45 -15.71
N TYR A 123 12.61 9.35 -16.38
CA TYR A 123 12.70 9.19 -17.83
C TYR A 123 11.39 8.65 -18.38
N ILE A 124 11.03 9.08 -19.58
CA ILE A 124 9.94 8.50 -20.34
C ILE A 124 10.55 7.65 -21.45
N TYR A 125 10.22 6.36 -21.42
CA TYR A 125 10.57 5.40 -22.46
C TYR A 125 9.34 5.06 -23.29
N ASP A 126 9.38 5.33 -24.59
CA ASP A 126 8.33 4.95 -25.53
C ASP A 126 8.60 3.55 -26.07
N LEU A 127 7.64 2.63 -25.87
CA LEU A 127 7.79 1.22 -26.26
C LEU A 127 7.66 1.01 -27.78
N LYS A 128 7.13 1.98 -28.55
CA LYS A 128 6.93 1.86 -29.99
C LYS A 128 8.16 2.24 -30.79
N ASP A 129 8.77 3.35 -30.46
CA ASP A 129 9.93 3.88 -31.17
C ASP A 129 11.25 3.73 -30.41
N ALA A 130 11.17 3.20 -29.19
CA ALA A 130 12.30 2.98 -28.29
C ALA A 130 13.07 4.27 -27.94
N SER A 131 12.40 5.41 -27.94
CA SER A 131 12.99 6.69 -27.52
C SER A 131 13.01 6.79 -25.99
N LEU A 132 14.07 7.44 -25.45
CA LEU A 132 14.23 7.70 -24.03
C LEU A 132 14.44 9.19 -23.81
N ASN A 133 13.53 9.83 -23.07
CA ASN A 133 13.58 11.25 -22.79
C ASN A 133 13.61 11.49 -21.28
N ARG A 134 14.62 12.22 -20.82
CA ARG A 134 14.70 12.67 -19.42
C ARG A 134 13.70 13.80 -19.17
N ILE A 135 12.96 13.68 -18.08
CA ILE A 135 12.15 14.78 -17.55
C ILE A 135 13.09 15.80 -16.97
N ASN A 136 12.97 16.93 -16.80
CA ASN A 136 13.81 17.96 -16.18
C ASN A 136 15.33 17.65 -16.11
N ALA A 137 16.14 18.45 -16.75
CA ALA A 137 17.58 18.29 -16.78
C ALA A 137 18.31 18.86 -15.54
N GLU A 138 17.66 19.73 -14.75
CA GLU A 138 18.28 20.52 -13.69
C GLU A 138 18.54 19.75 -12.40
N GLY A 139 17.62 18.83 -12.01
CA GLY A 139 17.76 18.08 -10.76
C GLY A 139 16.79 16.91 -10.65
N LYS A 140 16.81 16.21 -9.50
CA LYS A 140 15.86 15.16 -9.17
C LYS A 140 14.49 15.75 -8.86
N GLN A 141 13.43 15.10 -9.31
CA GLN A 141 12.05 15.50 -9.11
C GLN A 141 11.38 14.60 -8.08
N GLN A 142 10.33 15.10 -7.44
CA GLN A 142 9.39 14.28 -6.67
C GLN A 142 8.15 14.01 -7.53
N LEU A 143 7.54 12.83 -7.34
CA LEU A 143 6.15 12.53 -7.69
C LEU A 143 5.81 12.69 -9.18
N ALA A 144 6.73 12.39 -10.08
CA ALA A 144 6.39 12.45 -11.50
C ALA A 144 5.21 11.54 -11.84
N ASP A 145 4.23 12.08 -12.59
CA ASP A 145 3.00 11.39 -12.96
C ASP A 145 2.55 11.79 -14.38
N LEU A 146 2.26 10.78 -15.21
CA LEU A 146 1.81 11.00 -16.57
C LEU A 146 0.33 11.42 -16.59
N SER A 147 0.00 12.40 -17.44
CA SER A 147 -1.39 12.74 -17.69
C SER A 147 -2.16 11.52 -18.26
N PRO A 148 -3.49 11.44 -18.09
CA PRO A 148 -4.28 10.33 -18.63
C PRO A 148 -4.10 10.13 -20.15
N LYS A 149 -3.91 11.21 -20.91
CA LYS A 149 -3.64 11.19 -22.37
C LYS A 149 -2.16 10.92 -22.71
N ALA A 150 -1.29 10.81 -21.70
CA ALA A 150 0.15 10.54 -21.83
C ALA A 150 0.93 11.48 -22.75
N ASN A 151 0.46 12.70 -22.92
CA ASN A 151 1.15 13.76 -23.67
C ASN A 151 1.80 14.80 -22.76
N LYS A 152 1.60 14.69 -21.44
CA LYS A 152 2.19 15.57 -20.42
C LYS A 152 2.65 14.73 -19.23
N VAL A 153 3.59 15.26 -18.47
CA VAL A 153 3.99 14.76 -17.17
C VAL A 153 3.98 15.91 -16.16
N ALA A 154 3.31 15.69 -15.02
CA ALA A 154 3.37 16.60 -13.88
C ALA A 154 4.37 16.07 -12.87
N TYR A 155 5.09 16.96 -12.18
CA TYR A 155 6.06 16.63 -11.15
C TYR A 155 6.28 17.80 -10.20
N VAL A 156 6.87 17.52 -9.05
CA VAL A 156 7.31 18.56 -8.10
C VAL A 156 8.83 18.73 -8.21
N TYR A 157 9.26 19.96 -8.36
CA TYR A 157 10.67 20.35 -8.33
C TYR A 157 10.81 21.69 -7.58
N GLU A 158 11.74 21.77 -6.63
CA GLU A 158 11.92 22.93 -5.76
C GLU A 158 10.62 23.39 -5.09
N ASN A 159 9.87 22.42 -4.54
CA ASN A 159 8.57 22.62 -3.88
C ASN A 159 7.47 23.26 -4.74
N ARG A 160 7.61 23.27 -6.06
CA ARG A 160 6.62 23.78 -7.01
C ARG A 160 6.13 22.71 -7.96
N MET A 161 4.89 22.88 -8.40
CA MET A 161 4.31 22.08 -9.47
C MET A 161 4.85 22.49 -10.84
N HIS A 162 5.18 21.48 -11.63
CA HIS A 162 5.58 21.65 -13.03
C HIS A 162 4.80 20.69 -13.93
N ILE A 163 4.49 21.14 -15.13
CA ILE A 163 4.01 20.30 -16.21
C ILE A 163 4.99 20.41 -17.36
N GLN A 164 5.51 19.29 -17.82
CA GLN A 164 6.26 19.20 -19.08
C GLN A 164 5.35 18.62 -20.17
N ASP A 165 5.18 19.36 -21.25
CA ASP A 165 4.54 18.86 -22.47
C ASP A 165 5.55 17.99 -23.23
N LEU A 166 5.18 16.77 -23.57
CA LEU A 166 6.09 15.79 -24.17
C LEU A 166 6.29 15.98 -25.65
N ASP A 167 5.35 16.65 -26.32
CA ASP A 167 5.37 16.92 -27.74
C ASP A 167 5.93 18.31 -28.07
N ASP A 168 5.73 19.29 -27.17
CA ASP A 168 6.12 20.69 -27.39
C ASP A 168 6.63 21.35 -26.09
N PRO A 169 7.96 21.39 -25.86
CA PRO A 169 8.55 22.00 -24.68
C PRO A 169 8.21 23.48 -24.47
N SER A 170 7.77 24.20 -25.52
CA SER A 170 7.33 25.61 -25.37
C SER A 170 6.05 25.74 -24.55
N LYS A 171 5.33 24.66 -24.33
CA LYS A 171 4.10 24.58 -23.52
C LYS A 171 4.34 24.10 -22.08
N ASN A 172 5.58 24.00 -21.65
CA ASN A 172 5.88 23.71 -20.25
C ASN A 172 5.30 24.78 -19.34
N GLN A 173 4.80 24.34 -18.18
CA GLN A 173 4.10 25.20 -17.22
C GLN A 173 4.69 25.01 -15.83
N SER A 174 4.59 26.05 -14.99
CA SER A 174 4.91 26.00 -13.57
C SER A 174 3.90 26.80 -12.78
N PHE A 175 3.39 26.23 -11.68
CA PHE A 175 2.36 26.85 -10.86
C PHE A 175 2.50 26.42 -9.39
N GLY A 176 1.63 26.95 -8.52
CA GLY A 176 1.75 26.78 -7.08
C GLY A 176 2.88 27.65 -6.49
N LEU A 177 2.89 27.81 -5.19
CA LEU A 177 3.90 28.55 -4.47
C LEU A 177 4.92 27.57 -3.85
N GLY A 178 6.16 27.67 -4.24
CA GLY A 178 7.28 26.90 -3.69
C GLY A 178 8.33 27.82 -3.10
N LYS A 179 8.74 27.50 -1.87
CA LYS A 179 9.86 28.12 -1.18
C LYS A 179 10.43 27.10 -0.20
N GLU A 180 11.74 26.92 -0.20
CA GLU A 180 12.40 26.02 0.72
C GLU A 180 12.04 26.37 2.18
N ASP A 181 11.73 25.35 2.98
CA ASP A 181 11.33 25.41 4.39
C ASP A 181 10.09 26.27 4.72
N GLU A 182 9.31 26.70 3.73
CA GLU A 182 8.13 27.52 3.98
C GLU A 182 6.90 27.10 3.16
N LEU A 183 7.05 26.90 1.84
CA LEU A 183 5.91 26.71 0.94
C LEU A 183 6.11 25.47 0.07
N ILE A 184 5.11 24.58 0.04
CA ILE A 184 5.15 23.33 -0.73
C ILE A 184 3.88 23.22 -1.57
N ALA A 185 4.03 23.04 -2.90
CA ALA A 185 2.94 22.76 -3.80
C ALA A 185 3.08 21.36 -4.40
N GLY A 186 2.02 20.55 -4.33
CA GLY A 186 1.93 19.24 -4.96
C GLY A 186 2.65 18.08 -4.25
N ALA A 187 3.51 18.34 -3.27
CA ALA A 187 3.97 17.40 -2.27
C ALA A 187 3.30 17.70 -0.93
N VAL A 188 3.58 16.94 0.10
CA VAL A 188 3.00 17.13 1.43
C VAL A 188 4.10 17.41 2.46
N ASP A 189 3.70 17.97 3.60
CA ASP A 189 4.56 18.17 4.75
C ASP A 189 4.80 16.86 5.53
N TRP A 190 5.65 16.91 6.55
CA TRP A 190 5.97 15.76 7.38
C TRP A 190 4.73 15.17 8.10
N VAL A 191 3.81 16.03 8.59
CA VAL A 191 2.61 15.61 9.32
C VAL A 191 1.67 14.82 8.42
N TYR A 192 1.41 15.29 7.22
CA TYR A 192 0.53 14.60 6.27
C TYR A 192 1.13 13.29 5.77
N GLU A 193 2.46 13.24 5.60
CA GLU A 193 3.12 11.99 5.24
C GLU A 193 3.06 10.95 6.37
N GLU A 194 3.37 11.33 7.60
CA GLU A 194 3.46 10.42 8.74
C GLU A 194 2.09 10.04 9.31
N GLU A 195 1.19 11.02 9.50
CA GLU A 195 -0.08 10.82 10.19
C GLU A 195 -1.24 10.46 9.23
N PHE A 196 -1.23 11.00 8.01
CA PHE A 196 -2.26 10.70 7.00
C PHE A 196 -1.80 9.70 5.95
N SER A 197 -0.56 9.20 6.04
CA SER A 197 -0.01 8.10 5.25
C SER A 197 -0.05 8.33 3.74
N PHE A 198 0.16 9.57 3.27
CA PHE A 198 0.33 9.85 1.85
C PHE A 198 1.41 10.92 1.63
N HIS A 199 2.06 10.89 0.45
CA HIS A 199 3.15 11.80 0.08
C HIS A 199 2.89 12.50 -1.25
N LYS A 200 1.95 12.02 -2.06
CA LYS A 200 1.56 12.62 -3.33
C LYS A 200 0.44 13.63 -3.11
N GLY A 201 0.76 14.91 -3.27
CA GLY A 201 -0.15 16.02 -3.04
C GLY A 201 -0.77 16.60 -4.32
N PHE A 202 -0.87 15.83 -5.43
CA PHE A 202 -1.56 16.27 -6.63
C PHE A 202 -2.17 15.12 -7.43
N TYR A 203 -3.25 15.40 -8.19
CA TYR A 203 -3.96 14.41 -8.97
C TYR A 203 -4.51 15.03 -10.26
N TRP A 204 -4.26 14.37 -11.39
CA TRP A 204 -4.88 14.69 -12.66
C TRP A 204 -6.39 14.39 -12.63
N SER A 205 -7.20 15.24 -13.26
CA SER A 205 -8.60 14.90 -13.57
C SER A 205 -8.68 13.75 -14.58
N PRO A 206 -9.81 13.05 -14.71
CA PRO A 206 -9.95 11.87 -15.58
C PRO A 206 -9.51 12.07 -17.03
N GLU A 207 -9.71 13.25 -17.61
CA GLU A 207 -9.27 13.59 -18.96
C GLU A 207 -7.95 14.38 -19.02
N GLY A 208 -7.41 14.81 -17.87
CA GLY A 208 -6.17 15.55 -17.76
C GLY A 208 -6.27 17.03 -18.11
N ASP A 209 -7.46 17.61 -18.05
CA ASP A 209 -7.67 19.04 -18.27
C ASP A 209 -7.39 19.88 -17.03
N TYR A 210 -7.45 19.24 -15.84
CA TYR A 210 -7.18 19.85 -14.54
C TYR A 210 -6.19 19.05 -13.73
N ILE A 211 -5.53 19.75 -12.78
CA ILE A 211 -4.77 19.16 -11.68
C ILE A 211 -5.31 19.73 -10.36
N ALA A 212 -5.83 18.87 -9.49
CA ALA A 212 -6.08 19.22 -8.11
C ALA A 212 -4.80 19.03 -7.30
N TYR A 213 -4.43 19.99 -6.43
CA TYR A 213 -3.21 19.90 -5.64
C TYR A 213 -3.32 20.58 -4.28
N TYR A 214 -2.49 20.11 -3.36
CA TYR A 214 -2.29 20.70 -2.05
C TYR A 214 -1.26 21.83 -2.14
N GLN A 215 -1.55 22.92 -1.44
CA GLN A 215 -0.61 24.00 -1.15
C GLN A 215 -0.44 24.11 0.36
N PHE A 216 0.77 23.86 0.85
CA PHE A 216 1.14 24.00 2.25
C PHE A 216 1.87 25.33 2.48
N ASP A 217 1.60 25.95 3.62
CA ASP A 217 2.38 27.05 4.20
C ASP A 217 2.86 26.62 5.59
N GLU A 218 4.13 26.26 5.69
CA GLU A 218 4.82 25.81 6.89
C GLU A 218 5.57 26.96 7.60
N SER A 219 5.39 28.21 7.17
CA SER A 219 6.19 29.35 7.67
C SER A 219 6.12 29.53 9.18
N GLU A 220 4.96 29.21 9.78
CA GLU A 220 4.71 29.27 11.23
C GLU A 220 4.99 27.97 11.98
N VAL A 221 5.26 26.85 11.26
CA VAL A 221 5.54 25.55 11.87
C VAL A 221 6.92 25.55 12.53
N PRO A 222 7.03 25.13 13.80
CA PRO A 222 8.32 25.06 14.49
C PRO A 222 9.30 24.10 13.80
N THR A 223 10.58 24.42 13.89
CA THR A 223 11.67 23.59 13.36
C THR A 223 12.18 22.65 14.44
N PHE A 224 12.41 21.41 14.09
CA PHE A 224 13.03 20.39 14.93
C PHE A 224 14.38 19.97 14.33
N SER A 225 15.35 19.65 15.20
CA SER A 225 16.67 19.21 14.81
C SER A 225 17.02 17.89 15.48
N MET A 226 17.45 16.91 14.70
CA MET A 226 17.93 15.61 15.17
C MET A 226 19.42 15.44 14.90
N ASP A 227 20.13 14.85 15.87
CA ASP A 227 21.52 14.42 15.68
C ASP A 227 21.57 13.15 14.84
N VAL A 228 22.25 13.18 13.71
CA VAL A 228 22.50 12.02 12.84
C VAL A 228 23.96 11.59 13.01
N PHE A 229 24.16 10.44 13.65
CA PHE A 229 25.48 9.88 13.90
C PHE A 229 25.98 9.11 12.66
N GLY A 230 27.05 9.57 12.07
CA GLY A 230 27.77 8.93 10.97
C GLY A 230 29.18 8.45 11.39
N GLU A 231 30.10 8.33 10.44
CA GLU A 231 31.49 7.94 10.69
C GLU A 231 32.34 9.08 11.28
N GLY A 232 31.84 10.32 11.31
CA GLY A 232 32.53 11.49 11.85
C GLY A 232 32.57 11.53 13.37
N LEU A 233 33.41 12.38 13.93
CA LEU A 233 33.50 12.62 15.39
C LEU A 233 32.30 13.39 15.94
N TYR A 234 31.63 14.18 15.11
CA TYR A 234 30.47 14.98 15.47
C TYR A 234 29.29 14.56 14.63
N PRO A 235 28.06 14.56 15.20
CA PRO A 235 26.85 14.29 14.44
C PRO A 235 26.57 15.41 13.43
N ALA A 236 25.99 15.05 12.31
CA ALA A 236 25.30 16.00 11.45
C ALA A 236 23.94 16.37 12.07
N GLN A 237 23.38 17.52 11.68
CA GLN A 237 22.02 17.90 12.08
C GLN A 237 21.07 17.65 10.93
N ASP A 238 20.03 16.88 11.18
CA ASP A 238 18.86 16.78 10.30
C ASP A 238 17.78 17.74 10.83
N VAL A 239 17.44 18.75 10.02
CA VAL A 239 16.60 19.87 10.43
C VAL A 239 15.38 19.94 9.53
N PHE A 240 14.19 19.86 10.10
CA PHE A 240 12.93 19.88 9.36
C PHE A 240 11.79 20.49 10.18
N LYS A 241 10.70 20.86 9.52
CA LYS A 241 9.48 21.36 10.15
C LYS A 241 8.75 20.24 10.88
N TYR A 242 8.44 20.44 12.17
CA TYR A 242 7.84 19.42 13.02
C TYR A 242 7.05 20.07 14.15
N PRO A 243 5.71 20.08 14.07
CA PRO A 243 4.88 20.61 15.16
C PRO A 243 4.78 19.57 16.27
N LYS A 244 5.18 19.91 17.47
CA LYS A 244 4.88 19.09 18.65
C LYS A 244 3.40 19.23 19.05
N ALA A 245 2.92 18.29 19.88
CA ALA A 245 1.55 18.30 20.36
C ALA A 245 1.16 19.68 20.94
N GLY A 246 0.06 20.24 20.46
CA GLY A 246 -0.45 21.55 20.86
C GLY A 246 0.09 22.76 20.09
N GLU A 247 1.10 22.58 19.24
CA GLU A 247 1.63 23.65 18.38
C GLU A 247 0.83 23.82 17.09
N VAL A 248 1.20 24.82 16.30
CA VAL A 248 0.53 25.13 15.02
C VAL A 248 0.95 24.12 13.94
N ASN A 249 -0.04 23.69 13.16
CA ASN A 249 0.19 22.91 11.95
C ASN A 249 0.44 23.83 10.73
N SER A 250 0.83 23.25 9.61
CA SER A 250 0.83 23.93 8.33
C SER A 250 -0.55 24.46 7.99
N LYS A 251 -0.62 25.62 7.37
CA LYS A 251 -1.86 26.12 6.73
C LYS A 251 -1.98 25.47 5.37
N VAL A 252 -3.03 24.68 5.18
CA VAL A 252 -3.25 23.90 3.96
C VAL A 252 -4.42 24.48 3.17
N SER A 253 -4.25 24.57 1.86
CA SER A 253 -5.33 24.89 0.93
C SER A 253 -5.32 23.93 -0.25
N ILE A 254 -6.49 23.71 -0.83
CA ILE A 254 -6.65 22.90 -2.03
C ILE A 254 -6.85 23.83 -3.21
N HIS A 255 -6.20 23.50 -4.31
CA HIS A 255 -6.24 24.26 -5.55
C HIS A 255 -6.59 23.37 -6.72
N ILE A 256 -7.26 23.93 -7.73
CA ILE A 256 -7.52 23.31 -9.02
C ILE A 256 -6.85 24.16 -10.09
N TYR A 257 -5.88 23.57 -10.79
CA TYR A 257 -5.20 24.23 -11.90
C TYR A 257 -5.78 23.78 -13.23
N ASP A 258 -6.34 24.74 -14.00
CA ASP A 258 -6.79 24.52 -15.38
C ASP A 258 -5.58 24.54 -16.31
N VAL A 259 -5.22 23.38 -16.83
CA VAL A 259 -4.02 23.16 -17.65
C VAL A 259 -4.12 23.87 -19.00
N ASN A 260 -5.33 23.95 -19.55
CA ASN A 260 -5.58 24.56 -20.85
C ASN A 260 -5.59 26.10 -20.78
N LYS A 261 -6.19 26.66 -19.73
CA LYS A 261 -6.25 28.10 -19.49
C LYS A 261 -5.05 28.67 -18.75
N GLN A 262 -4.22 27.78 -18.16
CA GLN A 262 -3.10 28.12 -17.27
C GLN A 262 -3.57 29.02 -16.11
N LYS A 263 -4.68 28.63 -15.49
CA LYS A 263 -5.32 29.40 -14.43
C LYS A 263 -5.46 28.54 -13.18
N ASP A 264 -5.05 29.12 -12.06
CA ASP A 264 -5.15 28.52 -10.74
C ASP A 264 -6.38 29.02 -10.01
N TYR A 265 -7.13 28.11 -9.39
CA TYR A 265 -8.30 28.39 -8.59
C TYR A 265 -8.08 27.82 -7.20
N LYS A 266 -8.12 28.66 -6.19
CA LYS A 266 -8.14 28.22 -4.79
C LYS A 266 -9.57 27.80 -4.45
N VAL A 267 -9.71 26.63 -3.82
CA VAL A 267 -11.00 26.15 -3.30
C VAL A 267 -11.29 26.83 -1.97
N GLU A 268 -12.41 27.54 -1.88
CA GLU A 268 -12.85 28.19 -0.64
C GLU A 268 -13.90 27.33 0.05
N ILE A 269 -13.48 26.55 1.05
CA ILE A 269 -14.38 25.75 1.88
C ILE A 269 -15.14 26.66 2.84
N PRO A 270 -16.50 26.56 2.93
CA PRO A 270 -17.32 27.49 3.71
C PRO A 270 -17.25 27.30 5.24
N GLU A 271 -16.53 26.31 5.73
CA GLU A 271 -16.35 26.01 7.16
C GLU A 271 -14.88 26.09 7.58
N THR A 272 -14.63 26.24 8.89
CA THR A 272 -13.27 26.17 9.41
C THR A 272 -12.78 24.73 9.42
N VAL A 273 -11.73 24.47 8.66
CA VAL A 273 -11.09 23.16 8.49
C VAL A 273 -9.66 23.20 9.03
N GLU A 274 -9.25 22.18 9.72
CA GLU A 274 -7.85 22.00 10.16
C GLU A 274 -7.07 21.12 9.18
N TYR A 275 -7.69 20.03 8.69
CA TYR A 275 -7.03 19.05 7.83
C TYR A 275 -7.82 18.72 6.59
N PHE A 276 -7.10 18.47 5.49
CA PHE A 276 -7.62 17.92 4.25
C PHE A 276 -6.98 16.55 4.00
N PRO A 277 -7.46 15.47 4.64
CA PRO A 277 -6.77 14.18 4.60
C PRO A 277 -6.77 13.53 3.21
N ARG A 278 -7.76 13.80 2.36
CA ARG A 278 -7.83 13.27 0.98
C ARG A 278 -8.51 14.23 0.03
N ILE A 279 -8.07 14.18 -1.24
CA ILE A 279 -8.78 14.74 -2.39
C ILE A 279 -8.91 13.68 -3.46
N LYS A 280 -10.02 13.67 -4.20
CA LYS A 280 -10.26 12.64 -5.21
C LYS A 280 -11.20 13.15 -6.28
N TRP A 281 -10.80 13.07 -7.54
CA TRP A 281 -11.69 13.28 -8.66
C TRP A 281 -12.76 12.19 -8.70
N THR A 282 -13.98 12.56 -9.09
CA THR A 282 -15.07 11.62 -9.37
C THR A 282 -14.83 10.89 -10.70
N THR A 283 -15.86 10.35 -11.32
CA THR A 283 -15.79 9.85 -12.70
C THR A 283 -15.86 10.98 -13.74
N GLU A 284 -16.37 12.14 -13.32
CA GLU A 284 -16.44 13.34 -14.15
C GLU A 284 -15.12 14.11 -14.16
N ASN A 285 -14.85 14.83 -15.24
CA ASN A 285 -13.56 15.49 -15.45
C ASN A 285 -13.41 16.80 -14.67
N ASP A 286 -14.49 17.44 -14.31
CA ASP A 286 -14.59 18.77 -13.68
C ASP A 286 -15.09 18.72 -12.23
N GLU A 287 -15.25 17.53 -11.64
CA GLU A 287 -15.79 17.34 -10.30
C GLU A 287 -14.77 16.67 -9.36
N LEU A 288 -14.42 17.38 -8.29
CA LEU A 288 -13.46 16.95 -7.25
C LEU A 288 -14.14 16.80 -5.91
N VAL A 289 -13.91 15.70 -5.21
CA VAL A 289 -14.32 15.57 -3.81
C VAL A 289 -13.13 15.79 -2.88
N ILE A 290 -13.33 16.66 -1.88
CA ILE A 290 -12.37 17.02 -0.85
C ILE A 290 -12.87 16.50 0.50
N SER A 291 -12.06 15.69 1.15
CA SER A 291 -12.28 15.29 2.54
C SER A 291 -11.70 16.33 3.48
N SER A 292 -12.46 16.76 4.48
CA SER A 292 -12.03 17.70 5.51
C SER A 292 -12.29 17.18 6.91
N LEU A 293 -11.41 17.55 7.85
CA LEU A 293 -11.52 17.23 9.28
C LEU A 293 -11.28 18.46 10.15
N ASN A 294 -11.96 18.51 11.28
CA ASN A 294 -11.61 19.40 12.37
C ASN A 294 -10.37 18.89 13.13
N ARG A 295 -9.78 19.72 14.02
CA ARG A 295 -8.57 19.38 14.76
C ARG A 295 -8.75 18.18 15.72
N HIS A 296 -9.94 17.95 16.26
CA HIS A 296 -10.24 16.79 17.11
C HIS A 296 -10.45 15.50 16.32
N GLN A 297 -10.53 15.57 14.99
CA GLN A 297 -10.76 14.44 14.07
C GLN A 297 -12.01 13.63 14.43
N ASP A 298 -13.05 14.29 14.89
CA ASP A 298 -14.35 13.72 15.23
C ASP A 298 -15.50 14.21 14.33
N HIS A 299 -15.16 15.10 13.37
CA HIS A 299 -16.10 15.68 12.40
C HIS A 299 -15.47 15.69 11.00
N LEU A 300 -15.95 14.81 10.13
CA LEU A 300 -15.55 14.68 8.73
C LEU A 300 -16.64 15.22 7.82
N ILE A 301 -16.23 15.97 6.78
CA ILE A 301 -17.12 16.40 5.71
C ILE A 301 -16.46 16.06 4.37
N LEU A 302 -17.25 15.51 3.45
CA LEU A 302 -16.90 15.43 2.03
C LEU A 302 -17.54 16.61 1.31
N TRP A 303 -16.71 17.41 0.67
CA TRP A 303 -17.10 18.56 -0.14
C TRP A 303 -16.97 18.18 -1.60
N GLU A 304 -18.01 18.39 -2.35
CA GLU A 304 -18.01 18.35 -3.80
C GLU A 304 -17.63 19.72 -4.35
N VAL A 305 -16.75 19.74 -5.34
CA VAL A 305 -16.23 20.96 -5.97
C VAL A 305 -16.36 20.80 -7.47
N GLU A 306 -17.22 21.59 -8.10
CA GLU A 306 -17.43 21.61 -9.53
C GLU A 306 -16.69 22.79 -10.17
N VAL A 307 -16.02 22.54 -11.33
CA VAL A 307 -15.33 23.56 -12.09
C VAL A 307 -16.25 24.14 -13.16
N GLU A 308 -16.82 25.28 -12.90
CA GLU A 308 -17.72 25.97 -13.80
C GLU A 308 -17.05 27.06 -14.66
N LYS A 309 -17.82 27.62 -15.62
CA LYS A 309 -17.33 28.73 -16.49
C LYS A 309 -16.91 29.98 -15.71
N GLY A 310 -17.47 30.18 -14.51
CA GLY A 310 -17.27 31.40 -13.70
C GLY A 310 -16.26 31.24 -12.57
N GLY A 311 -15.97 30.02 -12.14
CA GLY A 311 -15.17 29.75 -10.96
C GLY A 311 -15.37 28.33 -10.46
N LEU A 312 -15.41 28.15 -9.14
CA LEU A 312 -15.70 26.87 -8.49
C LEU A 312 -17.03 27.01 -7.74
N GLU A 313 -17.88 25.99 -7.86
CA GLU A 313 -18.99 25.76 -6.96
C GLU A 313 -18.58 24.75 -5.91
N VAL A 314 -18.97 24.93 -4.64
CA VAL A 314 -18.57 24.06 -3.52
C VAL A 314 -19.79 23.72 -2.70
N GLU A 315 -20.15 22.46 -2.65
CA GLU A 315 -21.29 21.96 -1.91
C GLU A 315 -20.90 20.85 -0.93
N LYS A 316 -21.72 20.68 0.12
CA LYS A 316 -21.50 19.60 1.08
C LYS A 316 -22.21 18.33 0.58
N MET A 317 -21.42 17.34 0.19
CA MET A 317 -21.87 16.03 -0.28
C MET A 317 -22.24 15.08 0.88
N TYR A 318 -21.39 14.98 1.92
CA TYR A 318 -21.57 14.03 3.02
C TYR A 318 -20.98 14.56 4.32
N GLU A 319 -21.57 14.20 5.46
CA GLU A 319 -21.08 14.59 6.79
C GLU A 319 -21.14 13.42 7.76
N GLU A 320 -20.08 13.24 8.55
CA GLU A 320 -20.01 12.23 9.60
C GLU A 320 -19.41 12.80 10.88
N LYS A 321 -20.02 12.48 12.03
CA LYS A 321 -19.54 12.84 13.36
C LYS A 321 -19.42 11.60 14.22
N ALA A 322 -18.36 11.51 14.99
CA ALA A 322 -18.14 10.46 15.98
C ALA A 322 -17.99 11.03 17.38
N PRO A 323 -18.34 10.30 18.44
CA PRO A 323 -18.17 10.76 19.81
C PRO A 323 -16.71 10.79 20.25
N SER A 324 -15.80 10.19 19.52
CA SER A 324 -14.38 10.06 19.88
C SER A 324 -13.44 10.41 18.72
N TYR A 325 -13.46 9.65 17.64
CA TYR A 325 -12.47 9.74 16.57
C TYR A 325 -13.02 9.15 15.25
N LEU A 326 -12.61 9.71 14.13
CA LEU A 326 -12.89 9.20 12.80
C LEU A 326 -11.57 8.84 12.11
N ASP A 327 -11.40 7.55 11.81
CA ASP A 327 -10.25 7.08 11.03
C ASP A 327 -10.35 7.54 9.57
N ILE A 328 -9.20 7.92 9.01
CA ILE A 328 -9.09 8.25 7.60
C ILE A 328 -8.96 6.95 6.81
N ASN A 329 -9.67 6.87 5.69
CA ASN A 329 -9.62 5.73 4.80
C ASN A 329 -9.56 6.16 3.32
N ASP A 330 -9.12 5.24 2.45
CA ASP A 330 -9.00 5.42 1.00
C ASP A 330 -10.13 4.72 0.24
N ASN A 331 -11.23 4.39 0.92
CA ASN A 331 -12.26 3.49 0.41
C ASN A 331 -13.36 4.19 -0.41
N LEU A 332 -13.32 5.54 -0.51
CA LEU A 332 -14.25 6.28 -1.36
C LEU A 332 -14.15 5.77 -2.81
N ARG A 333 -15.28 5.33 -3.37
CA ARG A 333 -15.34 4.84 -4.75
C ARG A 333 -16.61 5.32 -5.41
N PHE A 334 -16.48 6.17 -6.42
CA PHE A 334 -17.59 6.61 -7.27
C PHE A 334 -17.96 5.54 -8.28
N LEU A 335 -19.25 5.42 -8.56
CA LEU A 335 -19.85 4.53 -9.56
C LEU A 335 -20.27 5.35 -10.80
N GLU A 336 -20.65 4.66 -11.87
CA GLU A 336 -21.03 5.31 -13.15
C GLU A 336 -22.37 6.07 -13.07
N ASP A 337 -23.18 5.81 -12.05
CA ASP A 337 -24.44 6.49 -11.77
C ASP A 337 -24.30 7.59 -10.70
N GLU A 338 -23.06 8.09 -10.51
CA GLU A 338 -22.65 9.12 -9.56
C GLU A 338 -22.80 8.74 -8.09
N SER A 339 -23.48 7.61 -7.80
CA SER A 339 -23.52 7.05 -6.45
C SER A 339 -22.11 6.63 -5.98
N PHE A 340 -21.93 6.48 -4.66
CA PHE A 340 -20.61 6.12 -4.14
C PHE A 340 -20.63 5.08 -3.02
N ILE A 341 -19.52 4.38 -2.88
CA ILE A 341 -19.25 3.45 -1.79
C ILE A 341 -18.28 4.14 -0.82
N TRP A 342 -18.65 4.08 0.46
CA TRP A 342 -17.85 4.60 1.57
C TRP A 342 -17.75 3.57 2.69
N THR A 343 -16.73 3.66 3.52
CA THR A 343 -16.64 2.88 4.77
C THR A 343 -16.81 3.79 5.97
N SER A 344 -17.51 3.32 6.99
CA SER A 344 -17.80 4.05 8.21
C SER A 344 -17.95 3.11 9.40
N GLU A 345 -17.58 3.59 10.59
CA GLU A 345 -17.75 2.90 11.87
C GLU A 345 -19.04 3.31 12.61
N LYS A 346 -19.95 4.00 11.94
CA LYS A 346 -21.17 4.58 12.56
C LYS A 346 -22.12 3.60 13.23
N ASP A 347 -21.99 2.29 12.99
CA ASP A 347 -22.71 1.23 13.67
C ASP A 347 -21.86 0.46 14.70
N GLY A 348 -20.62 0.93 14.98
CA GLY A 348 -19.70 0.37 15.98
C GLY A 348 -18.55 -0.45 15.39
N PHE A 349 -18.59 -0.77 14.09
CA PHE A 349 -17.54 -1.46 13.35
C PHE A 349 -17.40 -0.86 11.96
N ASN A 350 -16.22 -0.96 11.35
CA ASN A 350 -16.01 -0.47 10.01
C ASN A 350 -16.72 -1.34 8.97
N HIS A 351 -17.69 -0.76 8.26
CA HIS A 351 -18.50 -1.45 7.25
C HIS A 351 -18.61 -0.65 5.94
N LEU A 352 -18.96 -1.35 4.86
CA LEU A 352 -19.23 -0.76 3.55
C LEU A 352 -20.68 -0.27 3.48
N TYR A 353 -20.85 0.95 2.97
CA TYR A 353 -22.13 1.62 2.76
C TYR A 353 -22.20 2.12 1.31
N HIS A 354 -23.42 2.19 0.77
CA HIS A 354 -23.74 2.73 -0.54
C HIS A 354 -24.60 3.98 -0.37
N PHE A 355 -24.18 5.07 -0.97
CA PHE A 355 -24.84 6.38 -0.94
C PHE A 355 -25.18 6.83 -2.36
N ASN A 356 -26.23 7.65 -2.52
CA ASN A 356 -26.48 8.38 -3.76
C ASN A 356 -25.52 9.57 -3.89
N GLU A 357 -25.60 10.33 -4.98
CA GLU A 357 -24.77 11.51 -5.26
C GLU A 357 -24.91 12.62 -4.21
N GLU A 358 -26.13 12.79 -3.64
CA GLU A 358 -26.38 13.77 -2.59
C GLU A 358 -25.93 13.31 -1.19
N GLY A 359 -25.26 12.18 -1.07
CA GLY A 359 -24.79 11.62 0.21
C GLY A 359 -25.87 10.98 1.08
N GLU A 360 -27.04 10.71 0.52
CA GLU A 360 -28.10 9.98 1.22
C GLU A 360 -27.85 8.47 1.17
N LEU A 361 -28.05 7.80 2.30
CA LEU A 361 -27.81 6.37 2.43
C LEU A 361 -28.81 5.54 1.61
N ILE A 362 -28.32 4.83 0.60
CA ILE A 362 -29.12 3.82 -0.13
C ILE A 362 -29.21 2.53 0.70
N ASN A 363 -28.08 1.96 1.11
CA ASN A 363 -28.06 0.78 1.99
C ASN A 363 -26.69 0.55 2.65
N GLN A 364 -26.70 -0.17 3.77
CA GLN A 364 -25.52 -0.77 4.36
C GLN A 364 -25.24 -2.10 3.69
N ILE A 365 -24.06 -2.25 3.06
CA ILE A 365 -23.68 -3.43 2.27
C ILE A 365 -23.20 -4.57 3.16
N THR A 366 -22.35 -4.27 4.16
CA THR A 366 -21.85 -5.24 5.13
C THR A 366 -22.27 -4.84 6.55
N LYS A 367 -22.45 -5.83 7.43
CA LYS A 367 -22.87 -5.59 8.82
C LYS A 367 -22.52 -6.75 9.74
N GLY A 368 -22.35 -6.49 11.02
CA GLY A 368 -22.08 -7.48 12.05
C GLY A 368 -21.09 -6.96 13.11
N ASN A 369 -20.77 -7.78 14.12
CA ASN A 369 -19.82 -7.43 15.17
C ASN A 369 -18.38 -7.77 14.71
N TRP A 370 -17.96 -7.25 13.58
CA TRP A 370 -16.68 -7.43 12.94
C TRP A 370 -16.44 -6.29 11.95
N GLU A 371 -15.22 -6.08 11.52
CA GLU A 371 -14.86 -4.97 10.64
C GLU A 371 -14.41 -5.43 9.25
N VAL A 372 -14.69 -4.61 8.25
CA VAL A 372 -14.01 -4.60 6.96
C VAL A 372 -12.65 -3.94 7.17
N THR A 373 -11.59 -4.69 6.93
CA THR A 373 -10.21 -4.20 7.14
C THR A 373 -9.56 -3.66 5.86
N LYS A 374 -10.14 -4.01 4.68
CA LYS A 374 -9.67 -3.50 3.40
C LYS A 374 -10.77 -3.62 2.35
N PHE A 375 -10.98 -2.58 1.59
CA PHE A 375 -11.84 -2.60 0.42
C PHE A 375 -10.97 -2.71 -0.84
N TYR A 376 -11.10 -3.79 -1.60
CA TYR A 376 -10.32 -3.99 -2.83
C TYR A 376 -10.92 -3.29 -4.04
N GLY A 377 -12.26 -3.14 -4.06
CA GLY A 377 -12.97 -2.42 -5.10
C GLY A 377 -14.25 -3.09 -5.58
N TYR A 378 -14.83 -2.53 -6.63
CA TYR A 378 -16.08 -2.95 -7.24
C TYR A 378 -15.87 -3.40 -8.69
N ASP A 379 -16.32 -4.60 -9.01
CA ASP A 379 -16.36 -5.12 -10.38
C ASP A 379 -17.76 -4.82 -10.99
N LYS A 380 -17.83 -3.75 -11.78
CA LYS A 380 -19.06 -3.32 -12.44
C LYS A 380 -19.67 -4.39 -13.35
N LYS A 381 -18.83 -5.25 -13.95
CA LYS A 381 -19.29 -6.30 -14.87
C LYS A 381 -20.05 -7.40 -14.14
N SER A 382 -19.57 -7.82 -12.99
CA SER A 382 -20.23 -8.85 -12.18
C SER A 382 -21.13 -8.27 -11.09
N GLY A 383 -21.01 -6.97 -10.76
CA GLY A 383 -21.72 -6.28 -9.68
C GLY A 383 -21.29 -6.75 -8.29
N TYR A 384 -20.08 -7.32 -8.14
CA TYR A 384 -19.53 -7.70 -6.86
C TYR A 384 -18.53 -6.67 -6.34
N LEU A 385 -18.60 -6.43 -5.04
CA LEU A 385 -17.56 -5.79 -4.25
C LEU A 385 -16.67 -6.88 -3.66
N TYR A 386 -15.36 -6.57 -3.57
CA TYR A 386 -14.37 -7.44 -2.96
C TYR A 386 -13.74 -6.73 -1.77
N TYR A 387 -13.63 -7.44 -0.64
CA TYR A 387 -13.11 -6.87 0.60
C TYR A 387 -12.43 -7.91 1.47
N GLN A 388 -11.62 -7.46 2.41
CA GLN A 388 -11.04 -8.23 3.49
C GLN A 388 -11.78 -7.90 4.78
N ALA A 389 -11.98 -8.89 5.64
CA ALA A 389 -12.65 -8.69 6.92
C ALA A 389 -12.09 -9.59 8.03
N ALA A 390 -12.34 -9.15 9.27
CA ALA A 390 -12.04 -9.87 10.50
C ALA A 390 -13.26 -10.67 11.04
N GLU A 391 -14.15 -11.14 10.15
CA GLU A 391 -15.44 -11.74 10.53
C GLU A 391 -15.30 -13.00 11.38
N ASP A 392 -14.42 -13.94 10.99
CA ASP A 392 -14.24 -15.20 11.72
C ASP A 392 -13.48 -15.02 13.03
N SER A 393 -12.57 -14.05 13.08
CA SER A 393 -11.74 -13.76 14.26
C SER A 393 -11.01 -12.42 14.10
N PRO A 394 -10.90 -11.61 15.15
CA PRO A 394 -10.08 -10.39 15.12
C PRO A 394 -8.59 -10.68 14.86
N LEU A 395 -8.11 -11.90 15.10
CA LEU A 395 -6.72 -12.32 14.87
C LEU A 395 -6.43 -12.67 13.41
N ARG A 396 -7.45 -12.77 12.56
CA ARG A 396 -7.37 -13.30 11.20
C ARG A 396 -7.94 -12.35 10.19
N ARG A 397 -7.62 -12.61 8.93
CA ARG A 397 -8.17 -11.87 7.80
C ARG A 397 -8.64 -12.85 6.74
N ASP A 398 -9.84 -12.63 6.26
CA ASP A 398 -10.47 -13.42 5.21
C ASP A 398 -10.94 -12.53 4.06
N ILE A 399 -10.92 -13.09 2.85
CA ILE A 399 -11.31 -12.40 1.63
C ILE A 399 -12.76 -12.76 1.29
N TYR A 400 -13.56 -11.75 1.01
CA TYR A 400 -14.98 -11.89 0.69
C TYR A 400 -15.33 -11.15 -0.60
N ARG A 401 -16.47 -11.57 -1.17
CA ARG A 401 -17.20 -10.76 -2.14
C ARG A 401 -18.67 -10.66 -1.74
N VAL A 402 -19.34 -9.57 -2.15
CA VAL A 402 -20.76 -9.32 -1.88
C VAL A 402 -21.31 -8.45 -3.00
N LYS A 403 -22.62 -8.53 -3.27
CA LYS A 403 -23.30 -7.62 -4.21
C LYS A 403 -23.53 -6.25 -3.56
N LEU A 404 -23.72 -5.22 -4.39
CA LEU A 404 -23.97 -3.84 -3.94
C LEU A 404 -25.21 -3.75 -3.01
N ASP A 405 -26.21 -4.62 -3.20
CA ASP A 405 -27.39 -4.72 -2.34
C ASP A 405 -27.18 -5.54 -1.05
N GLY A 406 -25.95 -5.94 -0.75
CA GLY A 406 -25.57 -6.74 0.43
C GLY A 406 -25.86 -8.24 0.30
N LYS A 407 -26.43 -8.71 -0.82
CA LYS A 407 -26.72 -10.13 -1.02
C LYS A 407 -25.57 -10.89 -1.66
N GLY A 408 -25.66 -12.23 -1.62
CA GLY A 408 -24.68 -13.10 -2.28
C GLY A 408 -23.28 -13.04 -1.68
N LYS A 409 -23.16 -12.72 -0.38
CA LYS A 409 -21.87 -12.75 0.34
C LYS A 409 -21.24 -14.13 0.23
N GLN A 410 -19.95 -14.16 -0.10
CA GLN A 410 -19.18 -15.39 -0.22
C GLN A 410 -17.75 -15.18 0.27
N LYS A 411 -17.26 -16.06 1.16
CA LYS A 411 -15.84 -16.18 1.52
C LYS A 411 -15.09 -16.85 0.39
N LEU A 412 -13.93 -16.30 0.00
CA LEU A 412 -13.16 -16.74 -1.16
C LEU A 412 -11.96 -17.63 -0.80
N ASN A 413 -11.33 -17.40 0.36
CA ASN A 413 -10.24 -18.23 0.85
C ASN A 413 -10.72 -19.41 1.70
N LYS A 414 -9.91 -20.45 1.78
CA LYS A 414 -10.18 -21.65 2.60
C LYS A 414 -9.29 -21.75 3.82
N GLN A 415 -8.07 -21.20 3.73
CA GLN A 415 -7.08 -21.25 4.79
C GLN A 415 -7.44 -20.30 5.93
N SER A 416 -7.33 -20.79 7.16
CA SER A 416 -7.51 -20.00 8.37
C SER A 416 -6.19 -19.36 8.77
N GLY A 417 -6.17 -18.05 8.92
CA GLY A 417 -5.00 -17.22 9.19
C GLY A 417 -5.13 -15.85 8.56
N TRP A 418 -4.04 -15.29 8.11
CA TRP A 418 -4.03 -13.98 7.47
C TRP A 418 -4.04 -14.13 5.94
N ASN A 419 -5.10 -13.68 5.29
CA ASN A 419 -5.24 -13.67 3.84
C ASN A 419 -5.32 -12.23 3.32
N ASP A 420 -4.59 -11.91 2.27
CA ASP A 420 -4.67 -10.64 1.53
C ASP A 420 -4.71 -10.91 0.03
N ALA A 421 -5.47 -10.13 -0.73
CA ALA A 421 -5.67 -10.33 -2.15
C ALA A 421 -5.09 -9.19 -2.99
N PHE A 422 -4.48 -9.57 -4.11
CA PHE A 422 -4.02 -8.65 -5.16
C PHE A 422 -4.83 -8.95 -6.42
N PHE A 423 -5.88 -8.16 -6.64
CA PHE A 423 -6.78 -8.36 -7.76
C PHE A 423 -6.18 -7.85 -9.08
N SER A 424 -6.52 -8.54 -10.16
CA SER A 424 -6.27 -8.05 -11.52
C SER A 424 -7.17 -6.87 -11.85
N SER A 425 -6.75 -6.03 -12.78
CA SER A 425 -7.61 -5.02 -13.39
C SER A 425 -8.89 -5.69 -13.92
N GLY A 426 -10.07 -5.14 -13.57
CA GLY A 426 -11.36 -5.76 -13.89
C GLY A 426 -11.71 -7.02 -13.10
N PHE A 427 -11.01 -7.32 -12.01
CA PHE A 427 -11.36 -8.36 -11.03
C PHE A 427 -11.57 -9.78 -11.59
N GLN A 428 -10.86 -10.17 -12.65
CA GLN A 428 -10.99 -11.52 -13.21
C GLN A 428 -10.21 -12.57 -12.40
N PHE A 429 -9.07 -12.17 -11.85
CA PHE A 429 -8.15 -12.99 -11.07
C PHE A 429 -7.69 -12.26 -9.82
N TYR A 430 -7.16 -13.02 -8.87
CA TYR A 430 -6.39 -12.46 -7.77
C TYR A 430 -5.31 -13.43 -7.29
N ILE A 431 -4.24 -12.87 -6.72
CA ILE A 431 -3.23 -13.61 -5.99
C ILE A 431 -3.60 -13.50 -4.51
N ASN A 432 -3.87 -14.63 -3.85
CA ASN A 432 -4.04 -14.69 -2.40
C ASN A 432 -2.67 -14.86 -1.76
N ARG A 433 -2.30 -13.96 -0.88
CA ARG A 433 -1.16 -14.08 0.01
C ARG A 433 -1.65 -14.52 1.38
N TYR A 434 -1.38 -15.77 1.69
CA TYR A 434 -1.76 -16.40 2.95
C TYR A 434 -0.54 -16.58 3.86
N SER A 435 -0.75 -16.47 5.17
CA SER A 435 0.17 -16.96 6.19
C SER A 435 -0.58 -17.26 7.50
N SER A 436 0.05 -17.97 8.42
CA SER A 436 -0.39 -18.08 9.81
C SER A 436 0.81 -17.96 10.74
N SER A 437 0.62 -17.95 12.03
CA SER A 437 1.72 -17.89 13.01
C SER A 437 2.77 -19.00 12.83
N SER A 438 2.38 -20.15 12.26
CA SER A 438 3.26 -21.31 12.01
C SER A 438 3.57 -21.55 10.52
N THR A 439 2.89 -20.84 9.61
CA THR A 439 3.02 -21.06 8.17
C THR A 439 3.61 -19.81 7.52
N PRO A 440 4.83 -19.88 6.94
CA PRO A 440 5.38 -18.81 6.15
C PRO A 440 4.47 -18.39 5.00
N THR A 441 4.71 -17.20 4.44
CA THR A 441 3.96 -16.69 3.29
C THR A 441 3.79 -17.76 2.20
N TYR A 442 2.55 -17.96 1.80
CA TYR A 442 2.11 -18.91 0.79
C TYR A 442 1.22 -18.18 -0.21
N GLU A 443 1.62 -18.15 -1.48
CA GLU A 443 0.92 -17.37 -2.50
C GLU A 443 0.27 -18.30 -3.54
N THR A 444 -1.02 -18.08 -3.76
CA THR A 444 -1.84 -18.85 -4.71
C THR A 444 -2.58 -17.94 -5.67
N LEU A 445 -2.72 -18.37 -6.90
CA LEU A 445 -3.47 -17.69 -7.93
C LEU A 445 -4.90 -18.23 -7.98
N HIS A 446 -5.86 -17.33 -8.05
CA HIS A 446 -7.29 -17.65 -8.04
C HIS A 446 -8.05 -16.91 -9.13
N ARG A 447 -9.18 -17.47 -9.53
CA ARG A 447 -10.26 -16.73 -10.18
C ARG A 447 -11.04 -15.94 -9.13
N SER A 448 -11.69 -14.87 -9.55
CA SER A 448 -12.48 -14.00 -8.67
C SER A 448 -13.69 -14.69 -7.97
N ASP A 449 -14.04 -15.92 -8.37
CA ASP A 449 -15.03 -16.76 -7.70
C ASP A 449 -14.45 -17.60 -6.54
N GLY A 450 -13.14 -17.45 -6.24
CA GLY A 450 -12.43 -18.18 -5.19
C GLY A 450 -11.81 -19.50 -5.68
N LYS A 451 -11.99 -19.88 -6.96
CA LYS A 451 -11.39 -21.11 -7.49
C LYS A 451 -9.87 -20.94 -7.60
N GLU A 452 -9.13 -21.72 -6.81
CA GLU A 452 -7.68 -21.83 -6.92
C GLU A 452 -7.27 -22.43 -8.27
N LEU A 453 -6.28 -21.81 -8.92
CA LEU A 453 -5.72 -22.24 -10.19
C LEU A 453 -4.37 -22.92 -9.98
N ARG A 454 -3.47 -22.30 -9.20
CA ARG A 454 -2.15 -22.85 -8.90
C ARG A 454 -1.48 -22.16 -7.71
N VAL A 455 -0.44 -22.80 -7.19
CA VAL A 455 0.53 -22.20 -6.28
C VAL A 455 1.54 -21.37 -7.07
N ILE A 456 1.80 -20.14 -6.62
CA ILE A 456 2.84 -19.27 -7.17
C ILE A 456 4.12 -19.39 -6.34
N ASN A 457 3.98 -19.35 -5.02
CA ASN A 457 5.12 -19.41 -4.10
C ASN A 457 4.72 -20.16 -2.83
N ASP A 458 5.35 -21.30 -2.59
CA ASP A 458 5.09 -22.15 -1.41
C ASP A 458 6.11 -21.94 -0.27
N ASN A 459 7.16 -21.16 -0.52
CA ASN A 459 8.28 -21.00 0.41
C ASN A 459 8.84 -22.31 0.98
N ALA A 460 8.80 -23.42 0.22
CA ALA A 460 9.26 -24.73 0.65
C ALA A 460 10.69 -24.70 1.25
N ALA A 461 11.60 -23.93 0.63
CA ALA A 461 12.96 -23.77 1.14
C ALA A 461 13.03 -23.11 2.54
N THR A 462 12.11 -22.21 2.86
CA THR A 462 12.01 -21.60 4.20
C THR A 462 11.42 -22.60 5.19
N VAL A 463 10.38 -23.32 4.80
CA VAL A 463 9.79 -24.42 5.60
C VAL A 463 10.85 -25.47 5.93
N ASP A 464 11.63 -25.92 4.94
CA ASP A 464 12.73 -26.88 5.12
C ASP A 464 13.84 -26.36 6.04
N ARG A 465 14.13 -25.04 6.00
CA ARG A 465 15.07 -24.43 6.96
C ARG A 465 14.50 -24.43 8.36
N MET A 466 13.26 -24.00 8.55
CA MET A 466 12.57 -23.95 9.84
C MET A 466 12.53 -25.35 10.50
N ALA A 467 12.28 -26.40 9.72
CA ALA A 467 12.24 -27.78 10.21
C ALA A 467 13.56 -28.25 10.87
N LYS A 468 14.68 -27.58 10.60
CA LYS A 468 16.01 -27.89 11.17
C LYS A 468 16.26 -27.20 12.52
N TYR A 469 15.33 -26.38 13.00
CA TYR A 469 15.46 -25.62 14.25
C TYR A 469 14.45 -26.11 15.29
N ASN A 470 14.80 -25.92 16.56
CA ASN A 470 13.88 -26.06 17.67
C ASN A 470 13.06 -24.78 17.77
N LEU A 471 11.87 -24.79 17.17
CA LEU A 471 10.95 -23.65 17.20
C LEU A 471 9.80 -23.95 18.15
N SER A 472 9.47 -22.99 19.01
CA SER A 472 8.26 -23.04 19.83
C SER A 472 7.09 -22.40 19.08
N ASP A 473 5.91 -22.95 19.31
CA ASP A 473 4.69 -22.41 18.72
C ASP A 473 4.23 -21.14 19.45
N LYS A 474 3.57 -20.26 18.72
CA LYS A 474 2.86 -19.11 19.26
C LYS A 474 1.51 -19.58 19.80
N GLU A 475 1.31 -19.49 21.11
CA GLU A 475 0.06 -19.86 21.79
C GLU A 475 -0.82 -18.62 21.94
N PHE A 476 -1.98 -18.59 21.30
CA PHE A 476 -2.95 -17.52 21.45
C PHE A 476 -3.80 -17.70 22.70
N MET A 477 -4.07 -16.59 23.40
CA MET A 477 -4.86 -16.56 24.62
C MET A 477 -5.58 -15.22 24.80
N GLN A 478 -6.44 -15.14 25.80
CA GLN A 478 -7.02 -13.88 26.25
C GLN A 478 -6.61 -13.57 27.66
N ILE A 479 -6.28 -12.32 27.92
CA ILE A 479 -5.91 -11.79 29.25
C ILE A 479 -6.90 -10.69 29.59
N PRO A 480 -7.67 -10.80 30.68
CA PRO A 480 -8.58 -9.74 31.08
C PRO A 480 -7.80 -8.50 31.55
N ASN A 481 -8.21 -7.31 31.14
CA ASN A 481 -7.71 -6.06 31.68
C ASN A 481 -8.37 -5.75 33.06
N ALA A 482 -8.11 -4.57 33.62
CA ALA A 482 -8.58 -4.19 34.97
C ALA A 482 -10.12 -4.13 35.08
N ASP A 483 -10.84 -3.83 34.01
CA ASP A 483 -12.32 -3.80 33.97
C ASP A 483 -12.94 -5.12 33.47
N GLY A 484 -12.12 -6.15 33.22
CA GLY A 484 -12.56 -7.47 32.80
C GLY A 484 -12.68 -7.66 31.29
N THR A 485 -12.37 -6.66 30.47
CA THR A 485 -12.35 -6.79 29.02
C THR A 485 -11.28 -7.77 28.56
N PRO A 486 -11.59 -8.82 27.76
CA PRO A 486 -10.62 -9.78 27.30
C PRO A 486 -9.73 -9.17 26.19
N LEU A 487 -8.43 -9.04 26.47
CA LEU A 487 -7.43 -8.61 25.51
C LEU A 487 -6.81 -9.83 24.83
N ASN A 488 -6.72 -9.81 23.51
CA ASN A 488 -6.01 -10.86 22.78
C ASN A 488 -4.51 -10.74 23.05
N ALA A 489 -3.88 -11.90 23.26
CA ALA A 489 -2.45 -12.03 23.51
C ALA A 489 -1.89 -13.28 22.85
N TRP A 490 -0.59 -13.35 22.70
CA TRP A 490 0.12 -14.58 22.36
C TRP A 490 1.34 -14.75 23.26
N MET A 491 1.78 -15.98 23.43
CA MET A 491 2.96 -16.34 24.21
C MET A 491 3.79 -17.37 23.46
N ILE A 492 5.11 -17.23 23.53
CA ILE A 492 6.07 -18.25 23.10
C ILE A 492 6.81 -18.72 24.33
N LYS A 493 6.77 -20.02 24.58
CA LYS A 493 7.45 -20.67 25.71
C LYS A 493 8.77 -21.28 25.25
N PRO A 494 9.78 -21.41 26.15
CA PRO A 494 10.96 -22.20 25.88
C PRO A 494 10.59 -23.64 25.49
N GLN A 495 11.41 -24.30 24.68
CA GLN A 495 11.16 -25.69 24.25
C GLN A 495 11.10 -26.69 25.43
N ASP A 496 11.89 -26.45 26.47
CA ASP A 496 11.97 -27.24 27.71
C ASP A 496 11.12 -26.63 28.83
N PHE A 497 10.03 -25.93 28.49
CA PHE A 497 9.18 -25.25 29.46
C PHE A 497 8.65 -26.21 30.52
N ASP A 498 8.97 -25.90 31.77
CA ASP A 498 8.51 -26.60 32.95
C ASP A 498 7.67 -25.67 33.83
N LYS A 499 6.37 -25.93 33.90
CA LYS A 499 5.42 -25.12 34.69
C LYS A 499 5.70 -25.00 36.17
N SER A 500 6.60 -25.86 36.70
CA SER A 500 7.03 -25.80 38.10
C SER A 500 8.16 -24.80 38.35
N LYS A 501 8.75 -24.25 37.30
CA LYS A 501 9.84 -23.29 37.35
C LYS A 501 9.35 -21.86 37.08
N ALA A 502 10.07 -20.87 37.60
CA ALA A 502 9.89 -19.47 37.26
C ALA A 502 10.80 -19.11 36.09
N TYR A 503 10.27 -18.33 35.16
CA TYR A 503 10.99 -17.84 33.98
C TYR A 503 10.93 -16.31 33.92
N PRO A 504 11.98 -15.64 33.42
CA PRO A 504 11.87 -14.24 33.05
C PRO A 504 10.87 -14.08 31.89
N VAL A 505 10.12 -12.98 31.90
CA VAL A 505 9.12 -12.67 30.86
C VAL A 505 9.55 -11.42 30.14
N LEU A 506 9.69 -11.48 28.79
CA LEU A 506 9.76 -10.32 27.94
C LEU A 506 8.35 -10.03 27.42
N MET A 507 7.82 -8.87 27.81
CA MET A 507 6.51 -8.40 27.31
C MET A 507 6.73 -7.37 26.22
N PHE A 508 6.12 -7.60 25.05
CA PHE A 508 6.03 -6.63 23.96
C PHE A 508 4.59 -6.15 23.84
N VAL A 509 4.39 -4.85 23.83
CA VAL A 509 3.08 -4.21 23.70
C VAL A 509 3.22 -2.96 22.84
N TYR A 510 2.22 -2.72 22.01
CA TYR A 510 2.04 -1.46 21.32
C TYR A 510 0.60 -1.00 21.56
N GLY A 511 0.42 0.19 22.14
CA GLY A 511 -0.87 0.70 22.61
C GLY A 511 -1.44 1.85 21.75
N GLY A 512 -0.94 2.05 20.54
CA GLY A 512 -1.48 3.08 19.63
C GLY A 512 -2.86 2.69 19.10
N PRO A 513 -3.80 3.64 18.93
CA PRO A 513 -5.10 3.38 18.32
C PRO A 513 -4.93 2.87 16.88
N GLY A 514 -5.89 2.03 16.42
CA GLY A 514 -5.85 1.45 15.07
C GLY A 514 -4.68 0.49 14.80
N SER A 515 -3.84 0.18 15.80
CA SER A 515 -2.66 -0.68 15.64
C SER A 515 -2.85 -2.04 16.28
N GLN A 516 -2.85 -3.10 15.45
CA GLN A 516 -2.97 -4.48 15.90
C GLN A 516 -1.62 -5.18 15.85
N THR A 517 -1.17 -5.77 16.98
CA THR A 517 0.09 -6.54 17.10
C THR A 517 -0.14 -8.02 17.42
N VAL A 518 -1.38 -8.40 17.76
CA VAL A 518 -1.76 -9.79 18.03
C VAL A 518 -2.50 -10.36 16.84
N GLU A 519 -1.77 -11.07 15.99
CA GLU A 519 -2.22 -11.57 14.70
C GLU A 519 -1.83 -13.03 14.49
N ASP A 520 -2.72 -13.84 13.90
CA ASP A 520 -2.40 -15.18 13.38
C ASP A 520 -1.76 -15.05 12.00
N ARG A 521 -0.55 -14.49 12.01
CA ARG A 521 0.23 -14.14 10.83
C ARG A 521 1.69 -14.53 11.03
N TYR A 522 2.38 -14.90 9.96
CA TYR A 522 3.81 -15.17 9.99
C TYR A 522 4.61 -13.88 10.19
N ASP A 523 5.47 -13.91 11.19
CA ASP A 523 6.43 -12.87 11.48
C ASP A 523 7.83 -13.48 11.56
N ALA A 524 8.67 -13.17 10.60
CA ALA A 524 10.00 -13.73 10.45
C ALA A 524 11.03 -13.17 11.44
N PHE A 525 10.70 -12.11 12.17
CA PHE A 525 11.62 -11.42 13.08
C PHE A 525 11.16 -11.54 14.54
N ASN A 526 10.07 -10.89 14.91
CA ASN A 526 9.65 -10.80 16.31
C ASN A 526 9.27 -12.15 16.93
N SER A 527 8.74 -13.09 16.12
CA SER A 527 8.41 -14.44 16.59
C SER A 527 9.64 -15.29 16.94
N PHE A 528 10.82 -14.96 16.43
CA PHE A 528 12.07 -15.68 16.66
C PHE A 528 13.02 -14.94 17.60
N TRP A 529 12.82 -13.63 17.77
CA TRP A 529 13.59 -12.80 18.69
C TRP A 529 13.36 -13.16 20.15
#